data_6e1ba08bc9797675169b665271d5088f
#
_entry.id   6e1ba08bc9797675169b665271d5088f
#
_cell.length_a   1.000
_cell.length_b   1.000
_cell.length_c   1.000
_cell.angle_alpha   90.00
_cell.angle_beta   90.00
_cell.angle_gamma   90.00
#
_symmetry.space_group_name_H-M   'P 1'
#
loop_
_entity.id
_entity.type
_entity.pdbx_description
1 polymer ?
#
loop_
_entity_poly.entity_id
_entity_poly.type
_entity_poly.pdbx_seq_one_letter_code
_entity_poly.pdbx_strand_id
1 'polypeptide(L)'
;ARIWREFAPDRLFNHDAEDKENMVKIGETAAGEQVVLSRYAVEADLVIYVNLNLVPMDGGHKSVGVGFCGYDTLQAHHTPEAMAKSWSFMDPSSSELATRVDRIGKVVQEHVNIFTIETTLNNKMYGKQLSFLAKNEDEWTGTDELAFKSLQWTLEKLPRAAKRTFLHKIAA
;
A
#
# COMPACT_ATOMS: atom_id res chain seq x y z
N ALA A 1 -6.14 -18.82 0.39
CA ALA A 1 -6.14 -20.15 -0.24
C ALA A 1 -7.12 -20.27 -1.42
N ARG A 2 -8.40 -19.78 -1.35
CA ARG A 2 -9.36 -19.90 -2.46
C ARG A 2 -8.99 -18.94 -3.61
N ILE A 3 -8.72 -17.68 -3.32
CA ILE A 3 -8.31 -16.66 -4.30
C ILE A 3 -7.06 -17.13 -5.04
N TRP A 4 -6.07 -17.63 -4.33
CA TRP A 4 -4.87 -18.17 -4.94
C TRP A 4 -5.17 -19.31 -5.93
N ARG A 5 -6.01 -20.28 -5.56
CA ARG A 5 -6.36 -21.39 -6.46
C ARG A 5 -7.14 -20.97 -7.69
N GLU A 6 -7.93 -19.90 -7.56
CA GLU A 6 -8.81 -19.41 -8.63
C GLU A 6 -8.05 -18.53 -9.65
N PHE A 7 -7.04 -17.77 -9.19
CA PHE A 7 -6.39 -16.74 -9.99
C PHE A 7 -4.90 -16.98 -10.25
N ALA A 8 -4.22 -17.83 -9.50
CA ALA A 8 -2.86 -18.25 -9.83
C ALA A 8 -2.86 -19.44 -10.81
N PRO A 9 -1.84 -19.59 -11.69
CA PRO A 9 -0.69 -18.68 -11.85
C PRO A 9 -0.94 -17.48 -12.79
N ASP A 10 -2.07 -17.43 -13.51
CA ASP A 10 -2.22 -16.59 -14.69
C ASP A 10 -2.68 -15.15 -14.39
N ARG A 11 -3.19 -14.90 -13.19
CA ARG A 11 -3.82 -13.61 -12.82
C ARG A 11 -3.34 -13.03 -11.50
N LEU A 12 -2.43 -13.69 -10.80
CA LEU A 12 -1.82 -13.22 -9.57
C LEU A 12 -0.32 -13.14 -9.76
N PHE A 13 0.20 -11.94 -9.77
CA PHE A 13 1.62 -11.66 -9.91
C PHE A 13 2.11 -10.91 -8.68
N ASN A 14 3.29 -11.24 -8.23
CA ASN A 14 4.00 -10.42 -7.27
C ASN A 14 4.85 -9.42 -8.03
N HIS A 15 4.82 -8.15 -7.62
CA HIS A 15 5.72 -7.15 -8.18
C HIS A 15 7.14 -7.39 -7.64
N ASP A 16 8.10 -7.51 -8.54
CA ASP A 16 9.52 -7.57 -8.23
C ASP A 16 10.21 -6.37 -8.88
N ALA A 17 10.69 -5.44 -8.06
CA ALA A 17 11.33 -4.22 -8.52
C ALA A 17 12.70 -4.45 -9.19
N GLU A 18 13.30 -5.63 -9.01
CA GLU A 18 14.60 -6.01 -9.59
C GLU A 18 14.45 -6.82 -10.89
N ASP A 19 13.24 -7.25 -11.23
CA ASP A 19 12.96 -7.99 -12.47
C ASP A 19 12.98 -7.06 -13.69
N LYS A 20 14.17 -6.85 -14.24
CA LYS A 20 14.41 -5.95 -15.37
C LYS A 20 13.64 -6.31 -16.65
N GLU A 21 13.28 -7.58 -16.83
CA GLU A 21 12.52 -8.02 -18.01
C GLU A 21 11.07 -7.54 -17.98
N ASN A 22 10.53 -7.37 -16.77
CA ASN A 22 9.18 -6.87 -16.54
C ASN A 22 9.13 -5.38 -16.17
N MET A 23 10.23 -4.64 -16.38
CA MET A 23 10.30 -3.20 -16.17
C MET A 23 10.36 -2.43 -17.46
N VAL A 24 9.65 -1.30 -17.54
CA VAL A 24 9.60 -0.41 -18.69
C VAL A 24 9.94 1.01 -18.27
N LYS A 25 10.91 1.63 -18.93
CA LYS A 25 11.18 3.07 -18.76
C LYS A 25 10.08 3.84 -19.47
N ILE A 26 9.32 4.63 -18.73
CA ILE A 26 8.21 5.46 -19.24
C ILE A 26 8.59 6.92 -19.42
N GLY A 27 9.63 7.39 -18.76
CA GLY A 27 10.07 8.78 -18.87
C GLY A 27 11.17 9.15 -17.90
N GLU A 28 11.34 10.46 -17.77
CA GLU A 28 12.29 11.07 -16.85
C GLU A 28 11.67 12.35 -16.30
N THR A 29 11.89 12.64 -15.02
CA THR A 29 11.42 13.87 -14.41
C THR A 29 12.25 15.07 -14.85
N ALA A 30 11.76 16.29 -14.65
CA ALA A 30 12.52 17.51 -14.95
C ALA A 30 13.82 17.63 -14.12
N ALA A 31 13.97 16.88 -13.06
CA ALA A 31 15.19 16.83 -12.23
C ALA A 31 16.12 15.68 -12.59
N GLY A 32 15.81 14.89 -13.63
CA GLY A 32 16.66 13.81 -14.13
C GLY A 32 16.42 12.46 -13.46
N GLU A 33 15.37 12.32 -12.62
CA GLU A 33 15.03 11.02 -12.08
C GLU A 33 14.37 10.15 -13.16
N GLN A 34 14.93 8.96 -13.39
CA GLN A 34 14.36 8.01 -14.34
C GLN A 34 13.14 7.32 -13.76
N VAL A 35 12.08 7.23 -14.57
CA VAL A 35 10.83 6.58 -14.16
C VAL A 35 10.66 5.27 -14.90
N VAL A 36 10.83 4.19 -14.17
CA VAL A 36 10.73 2.81 -14.62
C VAL A 36 9.63 2.12 -13.86
N LEU A 37 8.66 1.56 -14.55
CA LEU A 37 7.49 0.89 -13.96
C LEU A 37 7.37 -0.56 -14.41
N SER A 38 6.61 -1.31 -13.63
CA SER A 38 6.16 -2.64 -14.01
C SER A 38 5.42 -2.62 -15.35
N ARG A 39 5.82 -3.52 -16.27
CA ARG A 39 5.18 -3.73 -17.57
C ARG A 39 3.67 -3.96 -17.43
N TYR A 40 3.25 -4.72 -16.42
CA TYR A 40 1.83 -4.98 -16.17
C TYR A 40 1.02 -3.70 -15.91
N ALA A 41 1.60 -2.70 -15.25
CA ALA A 41 0.94 -1.42 -15.03
C ALA A 41 0.91 -0.56 -16.29
N VAL A 42 1.99 -0.60 -17.09
CA VAL A 42 2.13 0.23 -18.32
C VAL A 42 1.24 -0.28 -19.46
N GLU A 43 1.10 -1.61 -19.59
CA GLU A 43 0.33 -2.24 -20.65
C GLU A 43 -1.16 -2.41 -20.31
N ALA A 44 -1.58 -2.09 -19.09
CA ALA A 44 -2.97 -2.18 -18.68
C ALA A 44 -3.80 -1.01 -19.24
N ASP A 45 -5.00 -1.27 -19.74
CA ASP A 45 -5.97 -0.24 -20.15
C ASP A 45 -6.41 0.63 -18.97
N LEU A 46 -6.48 0.03 -17.77
CA LEU A 46 -6.83 0.69 -16.52
C LEU A 46 -6.16 -0.03 -15.35
N VAL A 47 -5.46 0.70 -14.52
CA VAL A 47 -4.94 0.23 -13.23
C VAL A 47 -5.91 0.65 -12.12
N ILE A 48 -6.48 -0.31 -11.41
CA ILE A 48 -7.25 -0.06 -10.17
C ILE A 48 -6.29 -0.27 -9.00
N TYR A 49 -5.80 0.82 -8.46
CA TYR A 49 -4.83 0.81 -7.36
C TYR A 49 -5.54 0.91 -6.01
N VAL A 50 -5.43 -0.16 -5.22
CA VAL A 50 -6.00 -0.20 -3.87
C VAL A 50 -4.91 0.04 -2.85
N ASN A 51 -5.01 1.12 -2.10
CA ASN A 51 -3.96 1.58 -1.19
C ASN A 51 -4.48 1.94 0.20
N LEU A 52 -3.61 1.78 1.19
CA LEU A 52 -3.79 2.27 2.54
C LEU A 52 -2.80 3.42 2.79
N ASN A 53 -3.33 4.63 2.95
CA ASN A 53 -2.50 5.81 3.24
C ASN A 53 -2.13 5.84 4.72
N LEU A 54 -0.86 5.62 5.01
CA LEU A 54 -0.30 5.63 6.36
C LEU A 54 0.35 6.96 6.72
N VAL A 55 0.90 7.66 5.73
CA VAL A 55 1.61 8.92 5.90
C VAL A 55 1.15 9.95 4.85
N PRO A 56 1.29 11.26 5.12
CA PRO A 56 0.85 12.31 4.19
C PRO A 56 1.53 12.32 2.83
N MET A 57 2.69 11.66 2.69
CA MET A 57 3.38 11.52 1.41
C MET A 57 2.78 10.41 0.53
N ASP A 58 1.91 9.55 1.08
CA ASP A 58 1.19 8.54 0.32
C ASP A 58 0.00 9.18 -0.43
N GLY A 59 -0.59 8.39 -1.31
CA GLY A 59 -1.83 8.70 -2.01
C GLY A 59 -1.66 9.09 -3.46
N GLY A 60 -2.68 8.77 -4.26
CA GLY A 60 -2.77 9.08 -5.68
C GLY A 60 -1.62 8.55 -6.50
N HIS A 61 -1.21 9.34 -7.49
CA HIS A 61 -0.10 9.04 -8.39
C HIS A 61 1.23 8.75 -7.66
N LYS A 62 1.44 9.32 -6.48
CA LYS A 62 2.64 9.10 -5.67
C LYS A 62 2.76 7.64 -5.24
N SER A 63 1.70 7.10 -4.66
CA SER A 63 1.68 5.69 -4.23
C SER A 63 1.83 4.72 -5.38
N VAL A 64 1.23 5.00 -6.54
CA VAL A 64 1.39 4.16 -7.73
C VAL A 64 2.83 4.23 -8.25
N GLY A 65 3.42 5.42 -8.28
CA GLY A 65 4.79 5.64 -8.69
C GLY A 65 5.82 4.89 -7.83
N VAL A 66 5.54 4.72 -6.53
CA VAL A 66 6.39 3.95 -5.62
C VAL A 66 6.05 2.46 -5.65
N GLY A 67 4.75 2.12 -5.69
CA GLY A 67 4.28 0.73 -5.54
C GLY A 67 4.56 -0.17 -6.75
N PHE A 68 4.72 0.40 -7.94
CA PHE A 68 4.98 -0.33 -9.17
C PHE A 68 6.31 0.03 -9.83
N CYS A 69 7.16 0.85 -9.19
CA CYS A 69 8.42 1.24 -9.79
C CYS A 69 9.49 0.15 -9.69
N GLY A 70 10.45 0.22 -10.62
CA GLY A 70 11.66 -0.56 -10.57
C GLY A 70 12.67 -0.02 -9.55
N TYR A 71 13.65 -0.84 -9.20
CA TYR A 71 14.66 -0.52 -8.19
C TYR A 71 15.43 0.77 -8.50
N ASP A 72 15.74 1.03 -9.77
CA ASP A 72 16.45 2.25 -10.19
C ASP A 72 15.66 3.52 -9.84
N THR A 73 14.32 3.49 -9.99
CA THR A 73 13.43 4.59 -9.59
C THR A 73 13.36 4.73 -8.07
N LEU A 74 13.32 3.60 -7.33
CA LEU A 74 13.40 3.63 -5.86
C LEU A 74 14.70 4.28 -5.38
N GLN A 75 15.83 3.93 -5.96
CA GLN A 75 17.11 4.55 -5.63
C GLN A 75 17.13 6.04 -5.90
N ALA A 76 16.50 6.51 -6.98
CA ALA A 76 16.50 7.92 -7.35
C ALA A 76 15.88 8.84 -6.28
N HIS A 77 14.91 8.35 -5.51
CA HIS A 77 14.30 9.15 -4.44
C HIS A 77 14.80 8.80 -3.04
N HIS A 78 15.42 7.63 -2.82
CA HIS A 78 16.02 7.23 -1.54
C HIS A 78 17.54 7.50 -1.47
N THR A 79 17.99 8.64 -1.98
CA THR A 79 19.39 9.02 -1.88
C THR A 79 19.74 9.59 -0.50
N PRO A 80 21.02 9.47 -0.04
CA PRO A 80 21.45 10.11 1.21
C PRO A 80 21.18 11.62 1.23
N GLU A 81 21.28 12.28 0.08
CA GLU A 81 20.98 13.70 -0.06
C GLU A 81 19.49 14.01 0.16
N ALA A 82 18.59 13.23 -0.45
CA ALA A 82 17.15 13.39 -0.25
C ALA A 82 16.77 13.16 1.21
N MET A 83 17.36 12.15 1.84
CA MET A 83 17.13 11.85 3.25
C MET A 83 17.62 12.99 4.15
N ALA A 84 18.81 13.54 3.90
CA ALA A 84 19.36 14.64 4.67
C ALA A 84 18.57 15.96 4.54
N LYS A 85 17.89 16.16 3.41
CA LYS A 85 17.02 17.32 3.16
C LYS A 85 15.56 17.10 3.57
N SER A 86 15.21 15.94 4.09
CA SER A 86 13.87 15.61 4.54
C SER A 86 13.77 15.71 6.06
N TRP A 87 13.28 16.86 6.56
CA TRP A 87 13.13 17.11 7.99
C TRP A 87 12.08 16.22 8.65
N SER A 88 11.03 15.89 7.89
CA SER A 88 9.96 15.02 8.36
C SER A 88 9.32 14.28 7.19
N PHE A 89 9.15 12.98 7.34
CA PHE A 89 8.36 12.17 6.40
C PHE A 89 6.84 12.38 6.59
N MET A 90 6.43 12.99 7.69
CA MET A 90 5.04 13.31 7.99
C MET A 90 4.62 14.69 7.48
N ASP A 91 5.56 15.53 7.04
CA ASP A 91 5.30 16.85 6.47
C ASP A 91 5.85 16.92 5.03
N PRO A 92 5.00 16.73 4.01
CA PRO A 92 5.42 16.79 2.61
C PRO A 92 6.05 18.13 2.20
N SER A 93 5.70 19.23 2.88
CA SER A 93 6.23 20.56 2.56
C SER A 93 7.69 20.75 2.92
N SER A 94 8.21 19.93 3.83
CA SER A 94 9.60 19.95 4.32
C SER A 94 10.39 18.69 3.95
N SER A 95 9.90 17.91 2.99
CA SER A 95 10.49 16.64 2.59
C SER A 95 10.90 16.63 1.12
N GLU A 96 12.21 16.58 0.87
CA GLU A 96 12.75 16.38 -0.48
C GLU A 96 12.33 15.01 -1.05
N LEU A 97 12.22 13.99 -0.19
CA LEU A 97 11.72 12.67 -0.57
C LEU A 97 10.30 12.76 -1.13
N ALA A 98 9.39 13.45 -0.42
CA ALA A 98 8.01 13.64 -0.88
C ALA A 98 7.96 14.41 -2.22
N THR A 99 8.82 15.41 -2.38
CA THR A 99 8.93 16.19 -3.62
C THR A 99 9.37 15.33 -4.81
N ARG A 100 10.36 14.44 -4.61
CA ARG A 100 10.83 13.50 -5.64
C ARG A 100 9.75 12.48 -6.01
N VAL A 101 9.10 11.89 -5.01
CA VAL A 101 7.99 10.95 -5.22
C VAL A 101 6.84 11.60 -5.99
N ASP A 102 6.51 12.86 -5.70
CA ASP A 102 5.47 13.62 -6.42
C ASP A 102 5.86 13.85 -7.90
N ARG A 103 7.12 14.23 -8.18
CA ARG A 103 7.59 14.38 -9.56
C ARG A 103 7.53 13.07 -10.34
N ILE A 104 8.00 11.98 -9.74
CA ILE A 104 7.93 10.64 -10.34
C ILE A 104 6.48 10.24 -10.60
N GLY A 105 5.61 10.41 -9.62
CA GLY A 105 4.19 10.11 -9.76
C GLY A 105 3.48 10.90 -10.84
N LYS A 106 3.86 12.15 -11.09
CA LYS A 106 3.32 12.95 -12.19
C LYS A 106 3.66 12.36 -13.56
N VAL A 107 4.90 11.90 -13.76
CA VAL A 107 5.28 11.20 -15.00
C VAL A 107 4.46 9.91 -15.15
N VAL A 108 4.23 9.18 -14.06
CA VAL A 108 3.37 7.98 -14.08
C VAL A 108 1.94 8.31 -14.51
N GLN A 109 1.36 9.37 -13.96
CA GLN A 109 -0.02 9.80 -14.27
C GLN A 109 -0.22 10.19 -15.74
N GLU A 110 0.83 10.67 -16.40
CA GLU A 110 0.80 11.00 -17.84
C GLU A 110 0.80 9.76 -18.74
N HIS A 111 1.27 8.61 -18.25
CA HIS A 111 1.48 7.40 -19.04
C HIS A 111 0.56 6.24 -18.67
N VAL A 112 -0.02 6.25 -17.49
CA VAL A 112 -0.85 5.14 -16.98
C VAL A 112 -2.21 5.66 -16.55
N ASN A 113 -3.26 5.03 -17.06
CA ASN A 113 -4.63 5.34 -16.67
C ASN A 113 -4.92 4.68 -15.30
N ILE A 114 -5.09 5.50 -14.26
CA ILE A 114 -5.15 5.04 -12.88
C ILE A 114 -6.46 5.46 -12.22
N PHE A 115 -7.13 4.50 -11.60
CA PHE A 115 -8.21 4.73 -10.65
C PHE A 115 -7.78 4.26 -9.27
N THR A 116 -7.74 5.15 -8.27
CA THR A 116 -7.30 4.82 -6.91
C THR A 116 -8.47 4.59 -5.97
N ILE A 117 -8.38 3.54 -5.16
CA ILE A 117 -9.24 3.29 -4.01
C ILE A 117 -8.36 3.43 -2.77
N GLU A 118 -8.55 4.51 -2.03
CA GLU A 118 -7.70 4.85 -0.89
C GLU A 118 -8.47 4.75 0.41
N THR A 119 -7.80 4.20 1.41
CA THR A 119 -8.32 4.10 2.77
C THR A 119 -7.33 4.71 3.75
N THR A 120 -7.83 5.14 4.90
CA THR A 120 -7.00 5.61 6.01
C THR A 120 -7.24 4.74 7.24
N LEU A 121 -6.21 4.56 8.07
CA LEU A 121 -6.38 3.95 9.38
C LEU A 121 -6.85 4.98 10.39
N ASN A 122 -7.74 4.54 11.26
CA ASN A 122 -8.22 5.32 12.38
C ASN A 122 -8.04 4.50 13.68
N ASN A 123 -7.34 5.03 14.64
CA ASN A 123 -7.13 4.38 15.95
C ASN A 123 -8.43 4.13 16.72
N LYS A 124 -9.53 4.77 16.32
CA LYS A 124 -10.88 4.57 16.89
C LYS A 124 -11.75 3.62 16.06
N MET A 125 -11.16 2.90 15.12
CA MET A 125 -11.87 2.00 14.22
C MET A 125 -12.49 0.80 14.94
N TYR A 126 -11.97 0.44 16.09
CA TYR A 126 -12.46 -0.70 16.86
C TYR A 126 -13.29 -0.24 18.05
N GLY A 127 -14.47 -0.85 18.23
CA GLY A 127 -15.24 -0.72 19.46
C GLY A 127 -14.45 -1.22 20.68
N LYS A 128 -14.92 -0.90 21.89
CA LYS A 128 -14.20 -1.23 23.15
C LYS A 128 -13.74 -2.69 23.24
N GLN A 129 -14.55 -3.62 22.71
CA GLN A 129 -14.28 -5.06 22.77
C GLN A 129 -13.14 -5.50 21.87
N LEU A 130 -12.86 -4.75 20.81
CA LEU A 130 -11.81 -5.03 19.83
C LEU A 130 -10.67 -4.01 19.88
N SER A 131 -10.64 -3.14 20.89
CA SER A 131 -9.64 -2.07 21.01
C SER A 131 -8.20 -2.60 21.08
N PHE A 132 -8.00 -3.84 21.55
CA PHE A 132 -6.70 -4.49 21.56
C PHE A 132 -6.12 -4.70 20.15
N LEU A 133 -6.95 -4.79 19.10
CA LEU A 133 -6.49 -4.89 17.71
C LEU A 133 -5.84 -3.60 17.17
N ALA A 134 -5.98 -2.49 17.89
CA ALA A 134 -5.27 -1.24 17.58
C ALA A 134 -3.87 -1.17 18.18
N LYS A 135 -3.49 -2.12 19.03
CA LYS A 135 -2.14 -2.25 19.60
C LYS A 135 -1.25 -3.06 18.67
N ASN A 136 0.06 -2.87 18.77
CA ASN A 136 1.01 -3.79 18.17
C ASN A 136 0.93 -5.15 18.88
N GLU A 137 1.24 -6.23 18.18
CA GLU A 137 1.15 -7.60 18.75
C GLU A 137 2.09 -7.81 19.94
N ASP A 138 3.25 -7.14 19.96
CA ASP A 138 4.21 -7.17 21.07
C ASP A 138 3.72 -6.43 22.33
N GLU A 139 2.70 -5.58 22.20
CA GLU A 139 2.03 -4.90 23.29
C GLU A 139 0.82 -5.69 23.84
N TRP A 140 0.49 -6.83 23.22
CA TRP A 140 -0.65 -7.63 23.65
C TRP A 140 -0.40 -8.31 24.98
N THR A 141 -1.39 -8.26 25.84
CA THR A 141 -1.43 -9.03 27.08
C THR A 141 -1.95 -10.44 26.82
N GLY A 142 -1.76 -11.35 27.75
CA GLY A 142 -2.33 -12.71 27.66
C GLY A 142 -3.87 -12.71 27.50
N THR A 143 -4.56 -11.68 27.99
CA THR A 143 -6.00 -11.49 27.78
C THR A 143 -6.32 -11.06 26.35
N ASP A 144 -5.49 -10.22 25.73
CA ASP A 144 -5.63 -9.80 24.32
C ASP A 144 -5.44 -11.00 23.38
N GLU A 145 -4.43 -11.84 23.63
CA GLU A 145 -4.20 -13.07 22.86
C GLU A 145 -5.37 -14.04 22.98
N LEU A 146 -5.90 -14.24 24.17
CA LEU A 146 -7.04 -15.12 24.39
C LEU A 146 -8.29 -14.60 23.66
N ALA A 147 -8.51 -13.29 23.72
CA ALA A 147 -9.61 -12.62 23.00
C ALA A 147 -9.47 -12.80 21.49
N PHE A 148 -8.26 -12.64 20.94
CA PHE A 148 -7.98 -12.83 19.53
C PHE A 148 -8.23 -14.28 19.08
N LYS A 149 -7.70 -15.26 19.81
CA LYS A 149 -7.91 -16.70 19.54
C LYS A 149 -9.39 -17.08 19.59
N SER A 150 -10.13 -16.54 20.57
CA SER A 150 -11.59 -16.73 20.69
C SER A 150 -12.34 -16.13 19.51
N LEU A 151 -11.98 -14.93 19.09
CA LEU A 151 -12.55 -14.25 17.92
C LEU A 151 -12.28 -15.05 16.63
N GLN A 152 -11.05 -15.49 16.45
CA GLN A 152 -10.63 -16.29 15.29
C GLN A 152 -11.44 -17.60 15.24
N TRP A 153 -11.50 -18.35 16.34
CA TRP A 153 -12.28 -19.59 16.43
C TRP A 153 -13.76 -19.36 16.13
N THR A 154 -14.34 -18.29 16.65
CA THR A 154 -15.74 -17.93 16.40
C THR A 154 -15.97 -17.64 14.91
N LEU A 155 -15.09 -16.85 14.30
CA LEU A 155 -15.18 -16.52 12.88
C LEU A 155 -14.98 -17.75 11.98
N GLU A 156 -14.15 -18.69 12.36
CA GLU A 156 -13.97 -19.93 11.59
C GLU A 156 -15.26 -20.78 11.57
N LYS A 157 -15.95 -20.84 12.69
CA LYS A 157 -17.17 -21.67 12.85
C LYS A 157 -18.43 -21.04 12.28
N LEU A 158 -18.51 -19.73 12.17
CA LEU A 158 -19.72 -19.06 11.69
C LEU A 158 -19.91 -19.22 10.17
N PRO A 159 -21.17 -19.46 9.71
CA PRO A 159 -21.52 -19.36 8.29
C PRO A 159 -21.26 -17.97 7.73
N ARG A 160 -20.99 -17.85 6.42
CA ARG A 160 -20.64 -16.57 5.76
C ARG A 160 -21.64 -15.44 6.05
N ALA A 161 -22.94 -15.72 5.97
CA ALA A 161 -23.97 -14.74 6.24
C ALA A 161 -23.91 -14.21 7.67
N ALA A 162 -23.68 -15.10 8.65
CA ALA A 162 -23.58 -14.74 10.05
C ALA A 162 -22.29 -13.98 10.39
N LYS A 163 -21.19 -14.23 9.67
CA LYS A 163 -19.90 -13.50 9.86
C LYS A 163 -20.07 -11.99 9.70
N ARG A 164 -20.78 -11.56 8.67
CA ARG A 164 -21.00 -10.14 8.39
C ARG A 164 -21.79 -9.47 9.52
N THR A 165 -22.88 -10.10 9.98
CA THR A 165 -23.69 -9.58 11.08
C THR A 165 -22.92 -9.55 12.39
N PHE A 166 -22.13 -10.59 12.67
CA PHE A 166 -21.28 -10.67 13.85
C PHE A 166 -20.26 -9.55 13.87
N LEU A 167 -19.49 -9.38 12.77
CA LEU A 167 -18.48 -8.32 12.66
C LEU A 167 -19.08 -6.92 12.80
N HIS A 168 -20.26 -6.66 12.22
CA HIS A 168 -20.95 -5.39 12.42
C HIS A 168 -21.31 -5.11 13.89
N LYS A 169 -21.72 -6.14 14.63
CA LYS A 169 -22.11 -5.97 16.05
C LYS A 169 -20.94 -5.74 17.00
N ILE A 170 -19.75 -6.26 16.67
CA ILE A 170 -18.57 -6.10 17.54
C ILE A 170 -17.69 -4.92 17.13
N ALA A 171 -17.87 -4.37 15.92
CA ALA A 171 -17.18 -3.18 15.44
C ALA A 171 -17.93 -1.87 15.74
N ALA A 172 -19.21 -1.95 16.13
CA ALA A 172 -20.03 -0.80 16.56
C ALA A 172 -19.89 -0.56 18.06
#